data_8488427e46ee25b4d5a892d240b69c17
#
_entry.id   8488427e46ee25b4d5a892d240b69c17
#
_cell.length_a   1.000
_cell.length_b   1.000
_cell.length_c   1.000
_cell.angle_alpha   90.00
_cell.angle_beta   90.00
_cell.angle_gamma   90.00
#
_symmetry.space_group_name_H-M   'P 1'
#
loop_
_entity.id
_entity.type
_entity.pdbx_description
1 polymer ?
#
loop_
_entity_poly.entity_id
_entity_poly.type
_entity_poly.pdbx_seq_one_letter_code
_entity_poly.pdbx_strand_id
1 'polypeptide(L)'
;MSGETFQLYDSAGQRKYLTAEERTAFLKAAEHADRQARTLCMTLAYTGCRISEALQLTADRVDLSGKVIVFESLKKRRRGLYRAVPVPAPVLDALDLVHGLREAQRARDGGKSARLWPFGRATAWRRVHEIMHKAGISGPQASPKGLRHGFGVAAVQAGIPLNMVQKWLGHAQLSTTAIYADA
;
A
#
# COMPACT_ATOMS: atom_id res chain seq x y z
N MET A 1 -22.60 8.21 -15.31
CA MET A 1 -21.55 7.78 -14.36
C MET A 1 -20.38 7.25 -15.17
N SER A 2 -19.43 8.11 -15.45
CA SER A 2 -18.19 7.73 -16.12
C SER A 2 -17.41 6.80 -15.19
N GLY A 3 -17.40 5.51 -15.52
CA GLY A 3 -16.47 4.58 -14.90
C GLY A 3 -15.07 5.11 -15.15
N GLU A 4 -14.33 5.48 -14.09
CA GLU A 4 -12.91 5.77 -14.23
C GLU A 4 -12.29 4.58 -14.93
N THR A 5 -11.92 4.77 -16.18
CA THR A 5 -11.19 3.76 -16.94
C THR A 5 -9.89 3.56 -16.20
N PHE A 6 -9.67 2.35 -15.68
CA PHE A 6 -8.47 1.99 -14.96
C PHE A 6 -7.32 1.95 -15.99
N GLN A 7 -6.53 3.02 -16.04
CA GLN A 7 -5.48 3.23 -17.05
C GLN A 7 -4.21 3.75 -16.37
N LEU A 8 -3.05 3.44 -16.96
CA LEU A 8 -1.73 3.90 -16.48
C LEU A 8 -1.38 5.32 -16.89
N TYR A 9 -2.09 5.85 -17.86
CA TYR A 9 -1.92 7.23 -18.35
C TYR A 9 -3.23 7.98 -18.24
N ASP A 10 -3.15 9.30 -18.05
CA ASP A 10 -4.31 10.18 -18.07
C ASP A 10 -4.67 10.60 -19.50
N SER A 11 -5.70 11.44 -19.64
CA SER A 11 -6.15 11.94 -20.94
C SER A 11 -5.14 12.84 -21.66
N ALA A 12 -4.15 13.36 -20.93
CA ALA A 12 -3.04 14.14 -21.47
C ALA A 12 -1.77 13.29 -21.72
N GLY A 13 -1.86 11.97 -21.56
CA GLY A 13 -0.75 11.03 -21.74
C GLY A 13 0.26 11.05 -20.58
N GLN A 14 -0.09 11.66 -19.44
CA GLN A 14 0.79 11.68 -18.29
C GLN A 14 0.67 10.37 -17.50
N ARG A 15 1.81 9.87 -17.05
CA ARG A 15 1.92 8.63 -16.28
C ARG A 15 1.26 8.76 -14.89
N LYS A 16 0.49 7.75 -14.48
CA LYS A 16 -0.20 7.70 -13.19
C LYS A 16 0.42 6.73 -12.17
N TYR A 17 1.60 6.18 -12.45
CA TYR A 17 2.31 5.26 -11.56
C TYR A 17 3.71 5.78 -11.22
N LEU A 18 4.22 5.44 -10.04
CA LEU A 18 5.61 5.72 -9.68
C LEU A 18 6.56 4.78 -10.42
N THR A 19 7.65 5.32 -10.95
CA THR A 19 8.77 4.53 -11.44
C THR A 19 9.55 3.91 -10.27
N ALA A 20 10.49 3.01 -10.57
CA ALA A 20 11.38 2.42 -9.58
C ALA A 20 12.23 3.50 -8.87
N GLU A 21 12.74 4.48 -9.61
CA GLU A 21 13.52 5.60 -9.08
C GLU A 21 12.67 6.50 -8.17
N GLU A 22 11.47 6.86 -8.61
CA GLU A 22 10.53 7.66 -7.81
C GLU A 22 10.13 6.94 -6.52
N ARG A 23 9.87 5.61 -6.60
CA ARG A 23 9.57 4.79 -5.42
C ARG A 23 10.74 4.77 -4.43
N THR A 24 11.97 4.65 -4.93
CA THR A 24 13.18 4.70 -4.10
C THR A 24 13.34 6.07 -3.44
N ALA A 25 13.16 7.16 -4.19
CA ALA A 25 13.20 8.52 -3.67
C ALA A 25 12.11 8.76 -2.62
N PHE A 26 10.89 8.26 -2.85
CA PHE A 26 9.79 8.33 -1.90
C PHE A 26 10.11 7.63 -0.58
N LEU A 27 10.60 6.39 -0.62
CA LEU A 27 10.97 5.63 0.58
C LEU A 27 12.11 6.31 1.34
N LYS A 28 13.11 6.86 0.64
CA LYS A 28 14.21 7.62 1.24
C LYS A 28 13.69 8.90 1.93
N ALA A 29 12.78 9.63 1.31
CA ALA A 29 12.14 10.79 1.93
C ALA A 29 11.32 10.40 3.17
N ALA A 30 10.63 9.26 3.13
CA ALA A 30 9.87 8.74 4.25
C ALA A 30 10.74 8.41 5.48
N GLU A 31 12.02 8.08 5.31
CA GLU A 31 12.95 7.82 6.42
C GLU A 31 13.13 9.03 7.35
N HIS A 32 12.93 10.24 6.81
CA HIS A 32 13.04 11.51 7.56
C HIS A 32 11.70 11.99 8.12
N ALA A 33 10.60 11.27 7.88
CA ALA A 33 9.30 11.56 8.45
C ALA A 33 9.15 11.02 9.87
N ASP A 34 8.05 11.41 10.55
CA ASP A 34 7.72 10.77 11.82
C ASP A 34 7.50 9.26 11.64
N ARG A 35 7.72 8.50 12.70
CA ARG A 35 7.70 7.02 12.68
C ARG A 35 6.41 6.43 12.13
N GLN A 36 5.27 7.04 12.45
CA GLN A 36 3.98 6.55 12.00
C GLN A 36 3.76 6.82 10.50
N ALA A 37 4.10 8.02 10.03
CA ALA A 37 4.05 8.35 8.60
C ALA A 37 5.01 7.47 7.79
N ARG A 38 6.22 7.23 8.29
CA ARG A 38 7.20 6.34 7.67
C ARG A 38 6.66 4.92 7.48
N THR A 39 6.12 4.32 8.53
CA THR A 39 5.59 2.94 8.45
C THR A 39 4.34 2.84 7.57
N LEU A 40 3.50 3.87 7.54
CA LEU A 40 2.40 3.94 6.59
C LEU A 40 2.90 3.97 5.15
N CYS A 41 3.87 4.83 4.84
CA CYS A 41 4.48 4.92 3.51
C CYS A 41 5.12 3.60 3.07
N MET A 42 5.86 2.94 3.96
CA MET A 42 6.43 1.61 3.70
C MET A 42 5.33 0.59 3.38
N THR A 43 4.27 0.55 4.17
CA THR A 43 3.15 -0.38 3.93
C THR A 43 2.51 -0.16 2.57
N LEU A 44 2.21 1.09 2.20
CA LEU A 44 1.64 1.42 0.90
C LEU A 44 2.56 1.03 -0.27
N ALA A 45 3.85 1.34 -0.16
CA ALA A 45 4.82 1.09 -1.23
C ALA A 45 5.11 -0.41 -1.43
N TYR A 46 5.13 -1.20 -0.36
CA TYR A 46 5.50 -2.62 -0.42
C TYR A 46 4.32 -3.57 -0.61
N THR A 47 3.09 -3.10 -0.46
CA THR A 47 1.90 -3.96 -0.60
C THR A 47 0.97 -3.53 -1.72
N GLY A 48 1.08 -2.29 -2.19
CA GLY A 48 0.14 -1.72 -3.16
C GLY A 48 -1.30 -1.62 -2.64
N CYS A 49 -1.53 -1.75 -1.34
CA CYS A 49 -2.88 -1.65 -0.76
C CYS A 49 -3.47 -0.24 -0.94
N ARG A 50 -4.78 -0.13 -0.82
CA ARG A 50 -5.43 1.19 -0.78
C ARG A 50 -5.19 1.85 0.56
N ILE A 51 -5.08 3.18 0.57
CA ILE A 51 -4.86 3.93 1.81
C ILE A 51 -5.93 3.61 2.88
N SER A 52 -7.19 3.46 2.48
CA SER A 52 -8.27 3.10 3.39
C SER A 52 -8.13 1.68 3.95
N GLU A 53 -7.59 0.75 3.17
CA GLU A 53 -7.29 -0.62 3.62
C GLU A 53 -6.14 -0.61 4.64
N ALA A 54 -5.08 0.17 4.38
CA ALA A 54 -3.98 0.32 5.33
C ALA A 54 -4.47 0.88 6.68
N LEU A 55 -5.33 1.90 6.66
CA LEU A 55 -5.84 2.53 7.87
C LEU A 55 -6.80 1.63 8.70
N GLN A 56 -7.24 0.50 8.16
CA GLN A 56 -8.00 -0.51 8.90
C GLN A 56 -7.11 -1.61 9.51
N LEU A 57 -5.79 -1.59 9.22
CA LEU A 57 -4.89 -2.61 9.75
C LEU A 57 -4.79 -2.55 11.27
N THR A 58 -4.81 -3.72 11.85
CA THR A 58 -4.61 -4.00 13.26
C THR A 58 -3.45 -4.98 13.44
N ALA A 59 -2.91 -5.09 14.65
CA ALA A 59 -1.75 -5.95 14.89
C ALA A 59 -2.01 -7.43 14.55
N ASP A 60 -3.23 -7.92 14.76
CA ASP A 60 -3.62 -9.31 14.44
C ASP A 60 -3.69 -9.61 12.94
N ARG A 61 -3.64 -8.58 12.08
CA ARG A 61 -3.58 -8.73 10.62
C ARG A 61 -2.16 -8.85 10.06
N VAL A 62 -1.16 -8.73 10.90
CA VAL A 62 0.24 -8.84 10.49
C VAL A 62 0.80 -10.18 10.96
N ASP A 63 1.05 -11.10 10.03
CA ASP A 63 1.70 -12.36 10.32
C ASP A 63 3.22 -12.20 10.20
N LEU A 64 3.87 -12.04 11.35
CA LEU A 64 5.32 -11.84 11.43
C LEU A 64 6.11 -13.08 11.01
N SER A 65 5.62 -14.26 11.31
CA SER A 65 6.28 -15.53 10.96
C SER A 65 6.08 -15.90 9.49
N GLY A 66 4.85 -15.73 8.98
CA GLY A 66 4.52 -15.97 7.58
C GLY A 66 4.96 -14.84 6.64
N LYS A 67 5.44 -13.73 7.18
CA LYS A 67 5.86 -12.54 6.43
C LYS A 67 4.79 -12.00 5.48
N VAL A 68 3.57 -11.92 5.96
CA VAL A 68 2.44 -11.38 5.19
C VAL A 68 1.63 -10.38 6.00
N ILE A 69 1.00 -9.46 5.29
CA ILE A 69 -0.02 -8.56 5.83
C ILE A 69 -1.36 -8.94 5.21
N VAL A 70 -2.38 -9.10 6.05
CA VAL A 70 -3.72 -9.48 5.63
C VAL A 70 -4.61 -8.25 5.55
N PHE A 71 -5.12 -7.96 4.36
CA PHE A 71 -6.02 -6.84 4.10
C PHE A 71 -7.44 -7.33 3.90
N GLU A 72 -8.39 -6.59 4.47
CA GLU A 72 -9.81 -6.77 4.17
C GLU A 72 -10.20 -5.87 3.00
N SER A 73 -11.00 -6.40 2.08
CA SER A 73 -11.58 -5.61 1.00
C SER A 73 -12.67 -4.69 1.55
N LEU A 74 -12.50 -3.37 1.37
CA LEU A 74 -13.47 -2.37 1.83
C LEU A 74 -14.56 -2.03 0.80
N LYS A 75 -14.58 -2.69 -0.36
CA LYS A 75 -15.69 -2.51 -1.32
C LYS A 75 -16.97 -3.12 -0.75
N LYS A 76 -18.09 -2.35 -0.80
CA LYS A 76 -19.40 -2.74 -0.23
C LYS A 76 -19.85 -4.17 -0.58
N ARG A 77 -19.55 -4.63 -1.81
CA ARG A 77 -19.91 -5.97 -2.29
C ARG A 77 -18.87 -7.05 -1.95
N ARG A 78 -17.80 -6.69 -1.23
CA ARG A 78 -16.66 -7.58 -0.94
C ARG A 78 -16.21 -7.54 0.53
N ARG A 79 -17.10 -7.14 1.43
CA ARG A 79 -16.83 -7.22 2.87
C ARG A 79 -16.64 -8.69 3.29
N GLY A 80 -15.72 -8.91 4.23
CA GLY A 80 -15.38 -10.25 4.70
C GLY A 80 -14.48 -11.04 3.74
N LEU A 81 -13.98 -10.43 2.68
CA LEU A 81 -12.97 -11.02 1.82
C LEU A 81 -11.58 -10.48 2.19
N TYR A 82 -10.69 -11.40 2.48
CA TYR A 82 -9.33 -11.11 2.91
C TYR A 82 -8.32 -11.57 1.87
N ARG A 83 -7.20 -10.86 1.79
CA ARG A 83 -6.05 -11.26 0.98
C ARG A 83 -4.76 -11.08 1.77
N ALA A 84 -3.84 -12.01 1.63
CA ALA A 84 -2.51 -11.92 2.18
C ALA A 84 -1.53 -11.39 1.12
N VAL A 85 -0.74 -10.39 1.50
CA VAL A 85 0.29 -9.81 0.65
C VAL A 85 1.64 -10.06 1.32
N PRO A 86 2.59 -10.75 0.64
CA PRO A 86 3.91 -10.96 1.19
C PRO A 86 4.67 -9.65 1.28
N VAL A 87 5.45 -9.47 2.36
CA VAL A 87 6.25 -8.28 2.60
C VAL A 87 7.64 -8.64 3.06
N PRO A 88 8.67 -7.83 2.71
CA PRO A 88 10.02 -8.06 3.19
C PRO A 88 10.13 -7.92 4.72
N ALA A 89 11.03 -8.70 5.33
CA ALA A 89 11.28 -8.66 6.77
C ALA A 89 11.55 -7.23 7.32
N PRO A 90 12.33 -6.36 6.65
CA PRO A 90 12.56 -4.99 7.14
C PRO A 90 11.28 -4.16 7.32
N VAL A 91 10.24 -4.40 6.52
CA VAL A 91 8.93 -3.74 6.67
C VAL A 91 8.25 -4.19 7.96
N LEU A 92 8.26 -5.50 8.23
CA LEU A 92 7.69 -6.08 9.44
C LEU A 92 8.44 -5.64 10.70
N ASP A 93 9.76 -5.57 10.63
CA ASP A 93 10.60 -5.09 11.73
C ASP A 93 10.31 -3.63 12.05
N ALA A 94 10.16 -2.78 11.04
CA ALA A 94 9.78 -1.38 11.22
C ALA A 94 8.37 -1.24 11.84
N LEU A 95 7.42 -2.04 11.37
CA LEU A 95 6.06 -2.06 11.92
C LEU A 95 6.06 -2.52 13.39
N ASP A 96 6.79 -3.58 13.71
CA ASP A 96 6.89 -4.08 15.09
C ASP A 96 7.54 -3.05 16.01
N LEU A 97 8.65 -2.44 15.57
CA LEU A 97 9.37 -1.43 16.34
C LEU A 97 8.49 -0.21 16.68
N VAL A 98 7.68 0.26 15.72
CA VAL A 98 6.87 1.48 15.88
C VAL A 98 5.54 1.19 16.57
N HIS A 99 4.93 0.05 16.29
CA HIS A 99 3.55 -0.26 16.73
C HIS A 99 3.47 -1.37 17.78
N GLY A 100 4.62 -1.96 18.18
CA GLY A 100 4.66 -3.00 19.22
C GLY A 100 3.82 -4.24 18.85
N LEU A 101 3.95 -4.74 17.62
CA LEU A 101 3.07 -5.81 17.10
C LEU A 101 3.14 -7.07 17.94
N ARG A 102 4.35 -7.54 18.28
CA ARG A 102 4.53 -8.76 19.09
C ARG A 102 3.90 -8.63 20.47
N GLU A 103 4.04 -7.46 21.09
CA GLU A 103 3.45 -7.17 22.39
C GLU A 103 1.92 -7.12 22.30
N ALA A 104 1.37 -6.38 21.31
CA ALA A 104 -0.06 -6.28 21.07
C ALA A 104 -0.70 -7.64 20.78
N GLN A 105 -0.02 -8.51 20.00
CA GLN A 105 -0.52 -9.86 19.68
C GLN A 105 -0.55 -10.80 20.89
N ARG A 106 0.32 -10.58 21.89
CA ARG A 106 0.34 -11.33 23.13
C ARG A 106 -0.62 -10.80 24.19
N ALA A 107 -1.06 -9.56 24.05
CA ALA A 107 -1.94 -8.92 25.02
C ALA A 107 -3.30 -9.63 25.09
N ARG A 108 -3.80 -9.80 26.33
CA ARG A 108 -5.12 -10.43 26.59
C ARG A 108 -6.28 -9.44 26.56
N ASP A 109 -5.97 -8.14 26.57
CA ASP A 109 -6.91 -7.01 26.72
C ASP A 109 -7.45 -6.44 25.40
N GLY A 110 -7.26 -7.14 24.27
CA GLY A 110 -7.72 -6.68 22.96
C GLY A 110 -6.77 -5.71 22.25
N GLY A 111 -5.54 -5.49 22.75
CA GLY A 111 -4.55 -4.61 22.12
C GLY A 111 -4.27 -4.94 20.66
N LYS A 112 -4.41 -6.20 20.28
CA LYS A 112 -4.25 -6.67 18.89
C LYS A 112 -5.29 -6.12 17.91
N SER A 113 -6.43 -5.66 18.39
CA SER A 113 -7.52 -5.11 17.57
C SER A 113 -7.42 -3.59 17.38
N ALA A 114 -6.47 -2.92 18.03
CA ALA A 114 -6.23 -1.50 17.83
C ALA A 114 -5.62 -1.24 16.45
N ARG A 115 -6.08 -0.18 15.78
CA ARG A 115 -5.52 0.25 14.50
C ARG A 115 -4.08 0.70 14.66
N LEU A 116 -3.23 0.36 13.70
CA LEU A 116 -1.82 0.74 13.72
C LEU A 116 -1.63 2.25 13.61
N TRP A 117 -2.42 2.91 12.76
CA TRP A 117 -2.37 4.36 12.56
C TRP A 117 -3.68 5.02 13.02
N PRO A 118 -3.59 6.00 13.94
CA PRO A 118 -4.79 6.69 14.46
C PRO A 118 -5.27 7.82 13.53
N PHE A 119 -4.76 7.88 12.30
CA PHE A 119 -5.11 8.95 11.36
C PHE A 119 -6.46 8.72 10.68
N GLY A 120 -7.18 9.82 10.41
CA GLY A 120 -8.22 9.82 9.41
C GLY A 120 -7.63 9.77 7.99
N ARG A 121 -8.47 9.38 7.02
CA ARG A 121 -8.05 9.23 5.63
C ARG A 121 -7.44 10.51 5.03
N ALA A 122 -8.04 11.67 5.29
CA ALA A 122 -7.55 12.97 4.80
C ALA A 122 -6.16 13.30 5.35
N THR A 123 -5.92 13.05 6.64
CA THR A 123 -4.61 13.28 7.27
C THR A 123 -3.56 12.33 6.71
N ALA A 124 -3.89 11.05 6.56
CA ALA A 124 -2.98 10.06 5.98
C ALA A 124 -2.61 10.43 4.53
N TRP A 125 -3.60 10.80 3.72
CA TRP A 125 -3.37 11.23 2.34
C TRP A 125 -2.42 12.44 2.27
N ARG A 126 -2.68 13.45 3.09
CA ARG A 126 -1.83 14.66 3.15
C ARG A 126 -0.40 14.33 3.54
N ARG A 127 -0.18 13.47 4.54
CA ARG A 127 1.17 13.04 4.96
C ARG A 127 1.92 12.32 3.85
N VAL A 128 1.25 11.41 3.14
CA VAL A 128 1.84 10.73 1.98
C VAL A 128 2.19 11.74 0.88
N HIS A 129 1.29 12.69 0.59
CA HIS A 129 1.51 13.70 -0.43
C HIS A 129 2.68 14.65 -0.09
N GLU A 130 2.82 15.05 1.17
CA GLU A 130 3.96 15.85 1.66
C GLU A 130 5.29 15.11 1.45
N ILE A 131 5.33 13.81 1.70
CA ILE A 131 6.52 12.97 1.49
C ILE A 131 6.81 12.84 -0.01
N MET A 132 5.79 12.68 -0.86
CA MET A 132 5.96 12.73 -2.32
C MET A 132 6.62 14.03 -2.77
N HIS A 133 6.13 15.16 -2.28
CA HIS A 133 6.68 16.48 -2.60
C HIS A 133 8.15 16.60 -2.15
N LYS A 134 8.47 16.15 -0.93
CA LYS A 134 9.85 16.13 -0.41
C LYS A 134 10.77 15.22 -1.23
N ALA A 135 10.24 14.18 -1.84
CA ALA A 135 10.95 13.30 -2.77
C ALA A 135 11.12 13.89 -4.17
N GLY A 136 10.60 15.09 -4.43
CA GLY A 136 10.63 15.72 -5.75
C GLY A 136 9.63 15.11 -6.74
N ILE A 137 8.63 14.38 -6.27
CA ILE A 137 7.61 13.73 -7.11
C ILE A 137 6.41 14.66 -7.22
N SER A 138 6.05 14.99 -8.46
CA SER A 138 4.92 15.84 -8.81
C SER A 138 4.19 15.27 -10.02
N GLY A 139 2.92 15.63 -10.18
CA GLY A 139 2.08 15.17 -11.28
C GLY A 139 1.02 14.14 -10.83
N PRO A 140 0.31 13.50 -11.78
CA PRO A 140 -0.80 12.60 -11.49
C PRO A 140 -0.42 11.39 -10.63
N GLN A 141 0.84 10.94 -10.70
CA GLN A 141 1.35 9.81 -9.93
C GLN A 141 1.65 10.13 -8.46
N ALA A 142 1.77 11.42 -8.09
CA ALA A 142 2.16 11.85 -6.74
C ALA A 142 1.02 11.63 -5.72
N SER A 143 0.62 10.39 -5.50
CA SER A 143 -0.51 10.01 -4.66
C SER A 143 -0.42 8.57 -4.16
N PRO A 144 -1.20 8.17 -3.15
CA PRO A 144 -1.32 6.76 -2.76
C PRO A 144 -1.75 5.85 -3.92
N LYS A 145 -2.58 6.35 -4.84
CA LYS A 145 -2.98 5.60 -6.05
C LYS A 145 -1.78 5.38 -6.97
N GLY A 146 -0.91 6.38 -7.12
CA GLY A 146 0.34 6.25 -7.89
C GLY A 146 1.32 5.23 -7.30
N LEU A 147 1.42 5.14 -5.97
CA LEU A 147 2.17 4.08 -5.29
C LEU A 147 1.62 2.69 -5.61
N ARG A 148 0.29 2.53 -5.56
CA ARG A 148 -0.37 1.27 -5.86
C ARG A 148 -0.16 0.85 -7.33
N HIS A 149 -0.29 1.77 -8.27
CA HIS A 149 0.02 1.50 -9.67
C HIS A 149 1.49 1.15 -9.86
N GLY A 150 2.40 1.88 -9.22
CA GLY A 150 3.84 1.60 -9.24
C GLY A 150 4.18 0.21 -8.69
N PHE A 151 3.49 -0.24 -7.63
CA PHE A 151 3.63 -1.60 -7.12
C PHE A 151 3.21 -2.64 -8.17
N GLY A 152 2.06 -2.42 -8.84
CA GLY A 152 1.59 -3.32 -9.89
C GLY A 152 2.56 -3.42 -11.06
N VAL A 153 3.05 -2.29 -11.55
CA VAL A 153 4.08 -2.22 -12.62
C VAL A 153 5.35 -2.95 -12.19
N ALA A 154 5.89 -2.63 -11.02
CA ALA A 154 7.11 -3.25 -10.52
C ALA A 154 6.98 -4.78 -10.35
N ALA A 155 5.84 -5.25 -9.86
CA ALA A 155 5.57 -6.68 -9.71
C ALA A 155 5.57 -7.42 -11.06
N VAL A 156 4.91 -6.85 -12.07
CA VAL A 156 4.88 -7.44 -13.42
C VAL A 156 6.27 -7.41 -14.06
N GLN A 157 7.00 -6.30 -13.96
CA GLN A 157 8.38 -6.19 -14.46
C GLN A 157 9.35 -7.15 -13.77
N ALA A 158 9.09 -7.49 -12.50
CA ALA A 158 9.84 -8.51 -11.76
C ALA A 158 9.44 -9.95 -12.12
N GLY A 159 8.55 -10.16 -13.09
CA GLY A 159 8.11 -11.48 -13.56
C GLY A 159 7.08 -12.15 -12.67
N ILE A 160 6.43 -11.40 -11.76
CA ILE A 160 5.33 -11.97 -10.96
C ILE A 160 4.12 -12.22 -11.86
N PRO A 161 3.53 -13.43 -11.85
CA PRO A 161 2.36 -13.74 -12.66
C PRO A 161 1.19 -12.80 -12.39
N LEU A 162 0.48 -12.37 -13.45
CA LEU A 162 -0.62 -11.40 -13.35
C LEU A 162 -1.72 -11.83 -12.36
N ASN A 163 -2.03 -13.13 -12.27
CA ASN A 163 -3.01 -13.64 -11.32
C ASN A 163 -2.56 -13.45 -9.86
N MET A 164 -1.27 -13.50 -9.58
CA MET A 164 -0.73 -13.20 -8.25
C MET A 164 -0.81 -11.71 -7.94
N VAL A 165 -0.44 -10.85 -8.90
CA VAL A 165 -0.58 -9.39 -8.77
C VAL A 165 -2.04 -9.01 -8.57
N GLN A 166 -2.96 -9.59 -9.33
CA GLN A 166 -4.41 -9.44 -9.16
C GLN A 166 -4.84 -9.76 -7.72
N LYS A 167 -4.40 -10.90 -7.21
CA LYS A 167 -4.71 -11.35 -5.84
C LYS A 167 -4.19 -10.37 -4.79
N TRP A 168 -2.94 -9.96 -4.90
CA TRP A 168 -2.33 -9.02 -3.94
C TRP A 168 -3.00 -7.64 -3.94
N LEU A 169 -3.36 -7.15 -5.11
CA LEU A 169 -4.06 -5.87 -5.26
C LEU A 169 -5.57 -5.98 -4.93
N GLY A 170 -6.13 -7.18 -4.89
CA GLY A 170 -7.57 -7.40 -4.67
C GLY A 170 -8.43 -6.89 -5.82
N HIS A 171 -7.96 -7.03 -7.06
CA HIS A 171 -8.75 -6.72 -8.25
C HIS A 171 -9.78 -7.82 -8.50
N ALA A 172 -11.02 -7.42 -8.80
CA ALA A 172 -12.10 -8.36 -9.09
C ALA A 172 -11.89 -9.10 -10.41
N GLN A 173 -11.31 -8.40 -11.38
CA GLN A 173 -11.11 -8.89 -12.75
C GLN A 173 -9.64 -8.83 -13.11
N LEU A 174 -9.16 -9.82 -13.86
CA LEU A 174 -7.78 -9.87 -14.34
C LEU A 174 -7.48 -8.72 -15.31
N SER A 175 -8.46 -8.30 -16.11
CA SER A 175 -8.35 -7.16 -17.03
C SER A 175 -7.91 -5.87 -16.32
N THR A 176 -8.34 -5.65 -15.08
CA THR A 176 -7.89 -4.51 -14.26
C THR A 176 -6.41 -4.59 -13.92
N THR A 177 -5.84 -5.79 -13.84
CA THR A 177 -4.41 -6.01 -13.55
C THR A 177 -3.58 -6.04 -14.83
N ALA A 178 -4.18 -6.47 -15.94
CA ALA A 178 -3.49 -6.63 -17.22
C ALA A 178 -2.86 -5.32 -17.74
N ILE A 179 -3.39 -4.16 -17.36
CA ILE A 179 -2.84 -2.85 -17.73
C ILE A 179 -1.37 -2.66 -17.28
N TYR A 180 -0.93 -3.36 -16.23
CA TYR A 180 0.45 -3.26 -15.75
C TYR A 180 1.45 -3.96 -16.67
N ALA A 181 0.99 -4.79 -17.59
CA ALA A 181 1.83 -5.39 -18.61
C ALA A 181 2.15 -4.41 -19.76
N ASP A 182 1.41 -3.28 -19.84
CA ASP A 182 1.57 -2.27 -20.88
C ASP A 182 2.49 -1.10 -20.45
N ALA A 183 3.15 -1.21 -19.29
CA ALA A 183 4.01 -0.16 -18.72
C ALA A 183 5.49 -0.29 -19.14
#